data_3ed132eec03b90368d445ed90dd946d5
#
_entry.id   3ed132eec03b90368d445ed90dd946d5
#
_cell.length_a   1.000
_cell.length_b   1.000
_cell.length_c   1.000
_cell.angle_alpha   90.00
_cell.angle_beta   90.00
_cell.angle_gamma   90.00
#
_symmetry.space_group_name_H-M   'P 1'
#
loop_
_entity.id
_entity.type
_entity.pdbx_description
1 polymer ?
#
loop_
_entity_poly.entity_id
_entity_poly.type
_entity_poly.pdbx_seq_one_letter_code
_entity_poly.pdbx_strand_id
1 'polypeptide(L)'
;LVRSRGLGDVYKRQEMYAAEAEKIREVLGENLIEIHHIGSTAVKGLKAKPIIDILAVVSDLVSLDGKNSEFEKAGYECMGEFGIRGRRYFRKGEEIRTHQIHAFGALSAYDIERHLAVRDYLRVHDRAAESYGKLKEKLAVLYPDDIEGYCDGKDAFVKALEKTALDWYRKNIEDRKIWKEK
;
A
#
# COMPACT_ATOMS: atom_id res chain seq x y z
N LEU A 1 -13.81 -13.02 2.80
CA LEU A 1 -15.00 -12.53 2.13
C LEU A 1 -14.79 -11.11 1.63
N VAL A 2 -14.62 -10.97 0.34
CA VAL A 2 -14.45 -9.66 -0.29
C VAL A 2 -15.82 -9.01 -0.44
N ARG A 3 -16.27 -8.26 0.56
CA ARG A 3 -17.45 -7.40 0.43
C ARG A 3 -17.02 -5.93 0.45
N SER A 4 -16.81 -5.35 -0.73
CA SER A 4 -16.83 -3.90 -0.90
C SER A 4 -18.30 -3.45 -0.93
N ARG A 5 -18.74 -2.70 0.03
CA ARG A 5 -20.09 -2.16 0.09
C ARG A 5 -20.07 -0.67 0.33
N GLY A 6 -20.20 0.11 -0.76
CA GLY A 6 -20.69 1.46 -0.70
C GLY A 6 -19.72 2.55 -0.20
N LEU A 7 -20.23 3.78 -0.18
CA LEU A 7 -19.52 4.98 0.29
C LEU A 7 -19.02 4.86 1.74
N GLY A 8 -19.79 4.23 2.63
CA GLY A 8 -19.40 4.02 4.03
C GLY A 8 -18.11 3.21 4.19
N ASP A 9 -17.86 2.27 3.29
CA ASP A 9 -16.62 1.45 3.30
C ASP A 9 -15.38 2.27 2.90
N VAL A 10 -15.54 3.22 1.98
CA VAL A 10 -14.47 4.13 1.55
C VAL A 10 -14.10 5.10 2.66
N TYR A 11 -15.07 5.71 3.33
CA TYR A 11 -14.83 6.59 4.47
C TYR A 11 -14.14 5.86 5.62
N LYS A 12 -14.63 4.65 5.96
CA LYS A 12 -14.03 3.83 7.01
C LYS A 12 -12.56 3.49 6.72
N ARG A 13 -12.22 3.14 5.48
CA ARG A 13 -10.83 2.86 5.07
C ARG A 13 -9.94 4.10 5.21
N GLN A 14 -10.47 5.25 4.81
CA GLN A 14 -9.74 6.51 4.94
C GLN A 14 -9.53 6.91 6.41
N GLU A 15 -10.54 6.71 7.27
CA GLU A 15 -10.43 6.94 8.70
C GLU A 15 -9.42 6.00 9.35
N MET A 16 -9.44 4.71 9.00
CA MET A 16 -8.47 3.72 9.49
C MET A 16 -7.04 4.11 9.09
N TYR A 17 -6.85 4.53 7.83
CA TYR A 17 -5.55 5.03 7.37
C TYR A 17 -5.12 6.28 8.15
N ALA A 18 -5.99 7.28 8.28
CA ALA A 18 -5.66 8.54 8.93
C ALA A 18 -5.26 8.33 10.40
N ALA A 19 -6.04 7.54 11.14
CA ALA A 19 -5.75 7.24 12.54
C ALA A 19 -4.42 6.50 12.72
N GLU A 20 -4.09 5.57 11.80
CA GLU A 20 -2.85 4.82 11.90
C GLU A 20 -1.66 5.65 11.41
N ALA A 21 -1.84 6.50 10.40
CA ALA A 21 -0.80 7.40 9.92
C ALA A 21 -0.34 8.39 11.00
N GLU A 22 -1.24 8.87 11.88
CA GLU A 22 -0.85 9.72 13.01
C GLU A 22 0.07 8.99 13.99
N LYS A 23 -0.25 7.74 14.35
CA LYS A 23 0.60 6.93 15.23
C LYS A 23 1.98 6.68 14.61
N ILE A 24 2.03 6.40 13.30
CA ILE A 24 3.29 6.20 12.59
C ILE A 24 4.12 7.50 12.59
N ARG A 25 3.49 8.67 12.41
CA ARG A 25 4.16 9.98 12.51
C ARG A 25 4.75 10.20 13.89
N GLU A 26 4.01 9.86 14.94
CA GLU A 26 4.49 9.98 16.32
C GLU A 26 5.72 9.09 16.57
N VAL A 27 5.69 7.83 16.10
CA VAL A 27 6.81 6.89 16.27
C VAL A 27 8.04 7.33 15.50
N LEU A 28 7.87 7.75 14.25
CA LEU A 28 8.98 8.06 13.34
C LEU A 28 9.55 9.48 13.52
N GLY A 29 8.71 10.43 13.97
CA GLY A 29 9.12 11.81 14.17
C GLY A 29 9.80 12.40 12.91
N GLU A 30 10.95 13.02 13.12
CA GLU A 30 11.73 13.67 12.04
C GLU A 30 12.31 12.70 11.00
N ASN A 31 12.36 11.40 11.29
CA ASN A 31 12.79 10.40 10.32
C ASN A 31 11.77 10.17 9.21
N LEU A 32 10.50 10.53 9.42
CA LEU A 32 9.46 10.40 8.41
C LEU A 32 9.49 11.58 7.42
N ILE A 33 9.69 11.28 6.14
CA ILE A 33 9.63 12.27 5.05
C ILE A 33 8.23 12.35 4.47
N GLU A 34 7.65 11.18 4.09
CA GLU A 34 6.32 11.09 3.48
C GLU A 34 5.59 9.86 4.00
N ILE A 35 4.25 9.95 4.05
CA ILE A 35 3.39 8.82 4.36
C ILE A 35 2.17 8.84 3.45
N HIS A 36 1.84 7.68 2.86
CA HIS A 36 0.78 7.56 1.87
C HIS A 36 -0.09 6.33 2.09
N HIS A 37 -1.40 6.48 1.90
CA HIS A 37 -2.30 5.35 1.72
C HIS A 37 -2.06 4.76 0.33
N ILE A 38 -1.73 3.49 0.25
CA ILE A 38 -1.45 2.77 -1.00
C ILE A 38 -2.32 1.51 -1.12
N GLY A 39 -2.06 0.71 -2.15
CA GLY A 39 -2.76 -0.54 -2.38
C GLY A 39 -4.22 -0.36 -2.76
N SER A 40 -4.94 -1.48 -2.77
CA SER A 40 -6.32 -1.53 -3.27
C SER A 40 -7.31 -0.75 -2.41
N THR A 41 -7.08 -0.61 -1.11
CA THR A 41 -7.96 0.13 -0.19
C THR A 41 -7.84 1.65 -0.35
N ALA A 42 -6.77 2.12 -0.99
CA ALA A 42 -6.57 3.52 -1.34
C ALA A 42 -7.31 3.94 -2.62
N VAL A 43 -7.92 2.99 -3.34
CA VAL A 43 -8.65 3.23 -4.60
C VAL A 43 -10.14 3.11 -4.34
N LYS A 44 -10.88 4.20 -4.58
CA LYS A 44 -12.33 4.24 -4.37
C LYS A 44 -13.05 3.20 -5.25
N GLY A 45 -13.94 2.41 -4.64
CA GLY A 45 -14.73 1.41 -5.34
C GLY A 45 -13.98 0.11 -5.69
N LEU A 46 -12.67 0.06 -5.54
CA LEU A 46 -11.91 -1.17 -5.78
C LEU A 46 -12.17 -2.19 -4.68
N LYS A 47 -12.62 -3.38 -5.09
CA LYS A 47 -12.83 -4.51 -4.18
C LYS A 47 -11.50 -4.97 -3.60
N ALA A 48 -11.43 -5.05 -2.27
CA ALA A 48 -10.22 -5.41 -1.55
C ALA A 48 -10.55 -6.07 -0.21
N LYS A 49 -9.62 -6.87 0.31
CA LYS A 49 -9.62 -7.24 1.72
C LYS A 49 -9.50 -5.95 2.56
N PRO A 50 -10.07 -5.89 3.77
CA PRO A 50 -10.03 -4.69 4.62
C PRO A 50 -8.66 -4.52 5.30
N ILE A 51 -7.58 -4.56 4.51
CA ILE A 51 -6.22 -4.36 4.96
C ILE A 51 -5.75 -3.02 4.41
N ILE A 52 -5.32 -2.14 5.30
CA ILE A 52 -4.79 -0.83 4.94
C ILE A 52 -3.30 -0.96 4.67
N ASP A 53 -2.91 -0.70 3.43
CA ASP A 53 -1.50 -0.65 3.02
C ASP A 53 -0.99 0.79 3.11
N ILE A 54 0.12 0.98 3.81
CA ILE A 54 0.74 2.28 4.07
C ILE A 54 2.16 2.27 3.49
N LEU A 55 2.49 3.27 2.71
CA LEU A 55 3.86 3.56 2.31
C LEU A 55 4.43 4.63 3.24
N ALA A 56 5.53 4.34 3.90
CA ALA A 56 6.30 5.30 4.68
C ALA A 56 7.66 5.53 4.00
N VAL A 57 7.98 6.78 3.71
CA VAL A 57 9.30 7.18 3.19
C VAL A 57 10.07 7.79 4.35
N VAL A 58 11.24 7.24 4.63
CA VAL A 58 12.09 7.68 5.75
C VAL A 58 13.44 8.20 5.27
N SER A 59 14.05 9.07 6.05
CA SER A 59 15.38 9.60 5.76
C SER A 59 16.47 8.54 5.97
N ASP A 60 16.31 7.71 7.02
CA ASP A 60 17.29 6.69 7.40
C ASP A 60 16.62 5.39 7.89
N LEU A 61 17.01 4.26 7.27
CA LEU A 61 16.51 2.94 7.63
C LEU A 61 17.10 2.41 8.93
N VAL A 62 18.31 2.82 9.31
CA VAL A 62 18.92 2.38 10.58
C VAL A 62 18.18 3.03 11.76
N SER A 63 17.84 4.30 11.64
CA SER A 63 17.00 5.00 12.62
C SER A 63 15.60 4.38 12.70
N LEU A 64 15.04 3.92 11.56
CA LEU A 64 13.77 3.18 11.55
C LEU A 64 13.91 1.84 12.29
N ASP A 65 14.97 1.07 12.04
CA ASP A 65 15.22 -0.21 12.72
C ASP A 65 15.32 -0.02 14.24
N GLY A 66 15.87 1.12 14.70
CA GLY A 66 15.90 1.52 16.10
C GLY A 66 14.53 1.75 16.74
N LYS A 67 13.46 1.85 15.93
CA LYS A 67 12.06 2.05 16.36
C LYS A 67 11.23 0.76 16.42
N ASN A 68 11.83 -0.40 16.18
CA ASN A 68 11.09 -1.66 16.19
C ASN A 68 10.29 -1.89 17.48
N SER A 69 10.88 -1.58 18.65
CA SER A 69 10.18 -1.75 19.94
C SER A 69 8.94 -0.85 20.08
N GLU A 70 8.95 0.34 19.51
CA GLU A 70 7.79 1.25 19.48
C GLU A 70 6.71 0.72 18.53
N PHE A 71 7.08 0.18 17.37
CA PHE A 71 6.16 -0.48 16.47
C PHE A 71 5.54 -1.74 17.08
N GLU A 72 6.32 -2.56 17.79
CA GLU A 72 5.82 -3.72 18.51
C GLU A 72 4.80 -3.33 19.61
N LYS A 73 5.08 -2.29 20.37
CA LYS A 73 4.13 -1.73 21.35
C LYS A 73 2.84 -1.21 20.69
N ALA A 74 2.93 -0.71 19.44
CA ALA A 74 1.78 -0.29 18.65
C ALA A 74 1.03 -1.47 18.00
N GLY A 75 1.45 -2.72 18.25
CA GLY A 75 0.83 -3.95 17.78
C GLY A 75 1.29 -4.41 16.40
N TYR A 76 2.47 -3.97 15.96
CA TYR A 76 3.08 -4.41 14.72
C TYR A 76 4.08 -5.53 14.94
N GLU A 77 4.15 -6.45 14.00
CA GLU A 77 5.19 -7.43 13.82
C GLU A 77 6.22 -6.86 12.82
N CYS A 78 7.49 -6.77 13.24
CA CYS A 78 8.58 -6.23 12.44
C CYS A 78 9.21 -7.35 11.60
N MET A 79 9.04 -7.30 10.28
CA MET A 79 9.40 -8.38 9.35
C MET A 79 10.73 -8.15 8.61
N GLY A 80 11.45 -7.06 8.89
CA GLY A 80 12.64 -6.68 8.14
C GLY A 80 12.33 -6.44 6.66
N GLU A 81 13.21 -6.87 5.76
CA GLU A 81 13.05 -6.68 4.31
C GLU A 81 11.94 -7.53 3.70
N PHE A 82 11.66 -8.68 4.25
CA PHE A 82 10.62 -9.62 3.82
C PHE A 82 10.57 -9.82 2.29
N GLY A 83 11.73 -10.15 1.71
CA GLY A 83 11.88 -10.46 0.29
C GLY A 83 12.05 -9.27 -0.67
N ILE A 84 12.00 -8.03 -0.20
CA ILE A 84 12.29 -6.84 -1.02
C ILE A 84 13.46 -6.09 -0.39
N ARG A 85 14.59 -6.07 -1.08
CA ARG A 85 15.80 -5.41 -0.62
C ARG A 85 15.58 -3.93 -0.34
N GLY A 86 16.04 -3.46 0.81
CA GLY A 86 15.91 -2.05 1.22
C GLY A 86 14.54 -1.68 1.79
N ARG A 87 13.58 -2.63 1.83
CA ARG A 87 12.30 -2.42 2.49
C ARG A 87 12.40 -2.71 3.99
N ARG A 88 11.57 -2.00 4.80
CA ARG A 88 11.13 -2.50 6.10
C ARG A 88 9.62 -2.73 6.05
N TYR A 89 9.24 -3.97 6.35
CA TYR A 89 7.85 -4.41 6.28
C TYR A 89 7.32 -4.66 7.69
N PHE A 90 6.18 -4.07 7.99
CA PHE A 90 5.50 -4.25 9.26
C PHE A 90 4.06 -4.68 9.00
N ARG A 91 3.54 -5.56 9.83
CA ARG A 91 2.17 -6.03 9.72
C ARG A 91 1.48 -6.03 11.06
N LYS A 92 0.19 -5.64 11.09
CA LYS A 92 -0.62 -5.53 12.29
C LYS A 92 -1.86 -6.41 12.19
N GLY A 93 -2.25 -7.00 13.32
CA GLY A 93 -3.34 -7.96 13.44
C GLY A 93 -2.82 -9.40 13.43
N GLU A 94 -3.07 -10.13 14.51
CA GLU A 94 -2.59 -11.51 14.71
C GLU A 94 -3.26 -12.49 13.74
N GLU A 95 -4.53 -12.82 14.00
CA GLU A 95 -5.32 -13.73 13.14
C GLU A 95 -5.90 -12.98 11.93
N ILE A 96 -6.32 -11.72 12.13
CA ILE A 96 -6.93 -10.89 11.09
C ILE A 96 -6.07 -9.68 10.84
N ARG A 97 -5.36 -9.66 9.70
CA ARG A 97 -4.55 -8.51 9.26
C ARG A 97 -5.42 -7.28 9.10
N THR A 98 -4.97 -6.16 9.67
CA THR A 98 -5.63 -4.86 9.57
C THR A 98 -4.81 -3.82 8.83
N HIS A 99 -3.49 -3.78 9.08
CA HIS A 99 -2.59 -2.81 8.46
C HIS A 99 -1.28 -3.48 8.04
N GLN A 100 -0.67 -2.93 6.99
CA GLN A 100 0.65 -3.28 6.49
C GLN A 100 1.42 -1.99 6.17
N ILE A 101 2.67 -1.90 6.63
CA ILE A 101 3.54 -0.76 6.33
C ILE A 101 4.67 -1.25 5.43
N HIS A 102 4.85 -0.57 4.32
CA HIS A 102 5.99 -0.71 3.42
C HIS A 102 6.85 0.54 3.60
N ALA A 103 7.93 0.44 4.36
CA ALA A 103 8.84 1.55 4.59
C ALA A 103 10.08 1.43 3.71
N PHE A 104 10.46 2.54 3.09
CA PHE A 104 11.64 2.66 2.23
C PHE A 104 12.41 3.93 2.57
N GLY A 105 13.73 3.86 2.43
CA GLY A 105 14.57 5.07 2.46
C GLY A 105 14.30 5.97 1.25
N ALA A 106 14.50 7.28 1.39
CA ALA A 106 14.21 8.27 0.34
C ALA A 106 14.96 8.02 -0.99
N LEU A 107 16.07 7.28 -0.96
CA LEU A 107 16.82 6.93 -2.16
C LEU A 107 16.25 5.71 -2.92
N SER A 108 15.28 5.01 -2.37
CA SER A 108 14.59 3.88 -3.02
C SER A 108 13.52 4.37 -4.02
N ALA A 109 13.92 5.27 -4.92
CA ALA A 109 13.01 5.98 -5.82
C ALA A 109 12.08 5.04 -6.61
N TYR A 110 12.61 3.93 -7.14
CA TYR A 110 11.81 2.95 -7.91
C TYR A 110 10.69 2.34 -7.07
N ASP A 111 11.01 1.88 -5.85
CA ASP A 111 10.02 1.22 -4.99
C ASP A 111 8.95 2.18 -4.50
N ILE A 112 9.33 3.41 -4.18
CA ILE A 112 8.38 4.47 -3.81
C ILE A 112 7.47 4.79 -5.00
N GLU A 113 8.08 5.05 -6.17
CA GLU A 113 7.37 5.45 -7.37
C GLU A 113 6.37 4.39 -7.84
N ARG A 114 6.75 3.10 -7.87
CA ARG A 114 5.84 2.03 -8.31
C ARG A 114 4.58 1.90 -7.44
N HIS A 115 4.70 2.07 -6.12
CA HIS A 115 3.53 2.02 -5.23
C HIS A 115 2.58 3.21 -5.49
N LEU A 116 3.12 4.41 -5.63
CA LEU A 116 2.35 5.61 -5.92
C LEU A 116 1.73 5.56 -7.33
N ALA A 117 2.50 5.11 -8.31
CA ALA A 117 2.07 5.00 -9.69
C ALA A 117 0.86 4.05 -9.83
N VAL A 118 0.94 2.84 -9.26
CA VAL A 118 -0.15 1.87 -9.31
C VAL A 118 -1.41 2.41 -8.64
N ARG A 119 -1.29 3.01 -7.46
CA ARG A 119 -2.41 3.65 -6.75
C ARG A 119 -3.08 4.70 -7.61
N ASP A 120 -2.29 5.64 -8.12
CA ASP A 120 -2.80 6.80 -8.82
C ASP A 120 -3.34 6.45 -10.21
N TYR A 121 -2.70 5.50 -10.89
CA TYR A 121 -3.18 4.95 -12.15
C TYR A 121 -4.57 4.32 -11.98
N LEU A 122 -4.75 3.47 -10.97
CA LEU A 122 -6.04 2.83 -10.68
C LEU A 122 -7.12 3.82 -10.25
N ARG A 123 -6.76 4.95 -9.67
CA ARG A 123 -7.71 6.01 -9.27
C ARG A 123 -8.36 6.73 -10.46
N VAL A 124 -7.66 6.79 -11.60
CA VAL A 124 -8.10 7.53 -12.78
C VAL A 124 -8.40 6.64 -13.99
N HIS A 125 -8.17 5.33 -13.89
CA HIS A 125 -8.43 4.35 -14.94
C HIS A 125 -9.41 3.28 -14.45
N ASP A 126 -10.70 3.61 -14.45
CA ASP A 126 -11.77 2.76 -13.92
C ASP A 126 -11.78 1.34 -14.52
N ARG A 127 -11.51 1.20 -15.82
CA ARG A 127 -11.44 -0.11 -16.50
C ARG A 127 -10.31 -0.98 -15.95
N ALA A 128 -9.15 -0.39 -15.65
CA ALA A 128 -8.03 -1.12 -15.05
C ALA A 128 -8.36 -1.55 -13.61
N ALA A 129 -8.97 -0.66 -12.84
CA ALA A 129 -9.42 -0.95 -11.48
C ALA A 129 -10.47 -2.07 -11.47
N GLU A 130 -11.46 -2.03 -12.38
CA GLU A 130 -12.47 -3.06 -12.52
C GLU A 130 -11.87 -4.43 -12.90
N SER A 131 -10.95 -4.45 -13.88
CA SER A 131 -10.27 -5.68 -14.31
C SER A 131 -9.48 -6.29 -13.18
N TYR A 132 -8.75 -5.48 -12.42
CA TYR A 132 -8.00 -5.93 -11.24
C TYR A 132 -8.94 -6.44 -10.13
N GLY A 133 -10.06 -5.77 -9.92
CA GLY A 133 -11.10 -6.20 -8.97
C GLY A 133 -11.66 -7.57 -9.32
N LYS A 134 -12.05 -7.78 -10.59
CA LYS A 134 -12.58 -9.06 -11.10
C LYS A 134 -11.57 -10.20 -10.95
N LEU A 135 -10.29 -9.94 -11.28
CA LEU A 135 -9.23 -10.93 -11.09
C LEU A 135 -9.11 -11.36 -9.62
N LYS A 136 -9.09 -10.39 -8.69
CA LYS A 136 -9.00 -10.69 -7.26
C LYS A 136 -10.20 -11.48 -6.73
N GLU A 137 -11.41 -11.18 -7.20
CA GLU A 137 -12.61 -11.96 -6.85
C GLU A 137 -12.50 -13.40 -7.33
N LYS A 138 -12.10 -13.58 -8.60
CA LYS A 138 -11.90 -14.92 -9.17
C LYS A 138 -10.87 -15.72 -8.37
N LEU A 139 -9.73 -15.10 -8.05
CA LEU A 139 -8.66 -15.77 -7.28
C LEU A 139 -9.08 -16.07 -5.85
N ALA A 140 -9.86 -15.20 -5.21
CA ALA A 140 -10.38 -15.46 -3.86
C ALA A 140 -11.35 -16.66 -3.81
N VAL A 141 -12.06 -16.94 -4.91
CA VAL A 141 -12.90 -18.14 -5.04
C VAL A 141 -12.07 -19.40 -5.32
N LEU A 142 -11.02 -19.27 -6.17
CA LEU A 142 -10.17 -20.39 -6.54
C LEU A 142 -9.22 -20.82 -5.41
N TYR A 143 -8.76 -19.87 -4.59
CA TYR A 143 -7.77 -20.05 -3.55
C TYR A 143 -8.28 -19.47 -2.21
N PRO A 144 -9.36 -20.04 -1.62
CA PRO A 144 -9.98 -19.46 -0.42
C PRO A 144 -9.05 -19.48 0.80
N ASP A 145 -8.22 -20.53 0.93
CA ASP A 145 -7.31 -20.77 2.05
C ASP A 145 -5.84 -20.88 1.61
N ASP A 146 -5.56 -20.75 0.32
CA ASP A 146 -4.23 -20.79 -0.27
C ASP A 146 -3.75 -19.39 -0.64
N ILE A 147 -2.97 -18.77 0.26
CA ILE A 147 -2.42 -17.43 0.06
C ILE A 147 -1.34 -17.42 -1.04
N GLU A 148 -0.54 -18.47 -1.17
CA GLU A 148 0.47 -18.58 -2.22
C GLU A 148 -0.19 -18.65 -3.59
N GLY A 149 -1.11 -19.56 -3.82
CA GLY A 149 -1.86 -19.67 -5.07
C GLY A 149 -2.61 -18.38 -5.43
N TYR A 150 -3.18 -17.68 -4.44
CA TYR A 150 -3.79 -16.37 -4.65
C TYR A 150 -2.77 -15.33 -5.10
N CYS A 151 -1.58 -15.28 -4.49
CA CYS A 151 -0.54 -14.32 -4.84
C CYS A 151 0.05 -14.61 -6.21
N ASP A 152 0.35 -15.87 -6.52
CA ASP A 152 0.88 -16.31 -7.81
C ASP A 152 -0.11 -16.05 -8.94
N GLY A 153 -1.39 -16.29 -8.70
CA GLY A 153 -2.45 -16.06 -9.69
C GLY A 153 -2.61 -14.60 -10.12
N LYS A 154 -2.21 -13.65 -9.30
CA LYS A 154 -2.24 -12.21 -9.64
C LYS A 154 -0.89 -11.65 -10.12
N ASP A 155 0.23 -12.37 -9.94
CA ASP A 155 1.59 -11.84 -10.14
C ASP A 155 1.80 -11.28 -11.55
N ALA A 156 1.46 -12.03 -12.59
CA ALA A 156 1.62 -11.58 -13.98
C ALA A 156 0.79 -10.31 -14.27
N PHE A 157 -0.44 -10.24 -13.77
CA PHE A 157 -1.30 -9.08 -13.93
C PHE A 157 -0.72 -7.86 -13.20
N VAL A 158 -0.26 -8.04 -11.97
CA VAL A 158 0.31 -6.96 -11.15
C VAL A 158 1.58 -6.40 -11.79
N LYS A 159 2.45 -7.25 -12.32
CA LYS A 159 3.67 -6.83 -13.05
C LYS A 159 3.33 -6.01 -14.31
N ALA A 160 2.35 -6.44 -15.08
CA ALA A 160 1.90 -5.70 -16.26
C ALA A 160 1.24 -4.36 -15.89
N LEU A 161 0.41 -4.35 -14.86
CA LEU A 161 -0.21 -3.14 -14.30
C LEU A 161 0.86 -2.16 -13.80
N GLU A 162 1.85 -2.63 -13.03
CA GLU A 162 2.95 -1.82 -12.51
C GLU A 162 3.72 -1.14 -13.64
N LYS A 163 4.09 -1.90 -14.68
CA LYS A 163 4.77 -1.33 -15.86
C LYS A 163 3.95 -0.22 -16.52
N THR A 164 2.67 -0.50 -16.79
CA THR A 164 1.77 0.48 -17.43
C THR A 164 1.57 1.71 -16.56
N ALA A 165 1.40 1.51 -15.24
CA ALA A 165 1.23 2.59 -14.28
C ALA A 165 2.48 3.46 -14.17
N LEU A 166 3.68 2.87 -14.14
CA LEU A 166 4.94 3.60 -14.10
C LEU A 166 5.14 4.44 -15.37
N ASP A 167 4.89 3.87 -16.55
CA ASP A 167 5.00 4.59 -17.82
C ASP A 167 4.02 5.79 -17.86
N TRP A 168 2.79 5.59 -17.39
CA TRP A 168 1.81 6.66 -17.28
C TRP A 168 2.20 7.70 -16.24
N TYR A 169 2.66 7.28 -15.07
CA TYR A 169 3.05 8.15 -13.96
C TYR A 169 4.18 9.09 -14.36
N ARG A 170 5.21 8.56 -15.01
CA ARG A 170 6.39 9.33 -15.46
C ARG A 170 6.06 10.34 -16.54
N LYS A 171 5.15 10.02 -17.46
CA LYS A 171 4.66 10.95 -18.48
C LYS A 171 3.87 12.12 -17.92
N ASN A 172 3.19 11.90 -16.79
CA ASN A 172 2.28 12.88 -16.21
C ASN A 172 2.83 13.54 -14.92
N ILE A 173 4.11 13.35 -14.61
CA ILE A 173 4.70 13.84 -13.36
C ILE A 173 4.77 15.37 -13.33
N GLU A 174 4.95 16.02 -14.48
CA GLU A 174 5.02 17.48 -14.60
C GLU A 174 3.65 18.12 -14.35
N ASP A 175 2.59 17.53 -14.89
CA ASP A 175 1.20 17.98 -14.65
C ASP A 175 0.82 17.88 -13.16
N ARG A 176 1.41 16.95 -12.43
CA ARG A 176 1.16 16.74 -11.00
C ARG A 176 1.83 17.76 -10.09
N LYS A 177 2.97 18.32 -10.48
CA LYS A 177 3.60 19.44 -9.76
C LYS A 177 2.68 20.64 -9.72
N ILE A 178 1.94 20.89 -10.80
CA ILE A 178 0.99 21.99 -10.91
C ILE A 178 -0.20 21.83 -9.95
N TRP A 179 -0.60 20.60 -9.59
CA TRP A 179 -1.72 20.34 -8.66
C TRP A 179 -1.31 20.42 -7.17
N LYS A 180 -0.01 20.35 -6.86
CA LYS A 180 0.48 20.52 -5.48
C LYS A 180 0.65 21.98 -5.08
N GLU A 181 0.67 22.88 -6.05
CA GLU A 181 0.85 24.34 -5.84
C GLU A 181 -0.47 25.14 -5.86
N LYS A 182 -1.61 24.48 -5.97
CA LYS A 182 -2.96 25.05 -5.86
C LYS A 182 -3.70 24.48 -4.66
#